data_04c1da06abc3728f80478022d9657199
#
_entry.id   04c1da06abc3728f80478022d9657199
#
_cell.length_a   1.000
_cell.length_b   1.000
_cell.length_c   1.000
_cell.angle_alpha   90.00
_cell.angle_beta   90.00
_cell.angle_gamma   90.00
#
_symmetry.space_group_name_H-M   'P 1'
#
loop_
_entity.id
_entity.type
_entity.pdbx_description
1 polymer ?
#
loop_
_entity_poly.entity_id
_entity_poly.type
_entity_poly.pdbx_seq_one_letter_code
_entity_poly.pdbx_strand_id
1 'polypeptide(L)'
;MTSTAEAHGIAAVTTFLESEGIGYEVLEHRPTFSAAAEARASGAEPREAAKTLALHDRAGYRMAVIPASHRLNLHRTRDLLDATSHLRLATEEELLRDFPMFDVGAMPPLGPMMPMPEIVDVHLLYHEQIVCAGGDHKHSLRLDPRDLVRLCEPRVASLCESSDGRSRFRDLPRI
;
A
#
# COMPACT_ATOMS: atom_id res chain seq x y z
N MET A 1 -32.46 -18.62 1.39
CA MET A 1 -30.96 -18.44 1.28
C MET A 1 -30.70 -16.97 1.09
N THR A 2 -30.29 -16.29 2.14
CA THR A 2 -29.81 -14.93 2.05
C THR A 2 -28.42 -15.00 1.40
N SER A 3 -28.32 -14.53 0.16
CA SER A 3 -27.03 -14.23 -0.47
C SER A 3 -26.36 -13.20 0.41
N THR A 4 -25.36 -13.62 1.14
CA THR A 4 -24.43 -12.69 1.81
C THR A 4 -23.70 -12.00 0.67
N ALA A 5 -24.15 -10.79 0.30
CA ALA A 5 -23.38 -9.94 -0.61
C ALA A 5 -22.00 -9.81 0.01
N GLU A 6 -20.97 -10.27 -0.69
CA GLU A 6 -19.60 -10.12 -0.22
C GLU A 6 -19.34 -8.64 0.02
N ALA A 7 -18.83 -8.31 1.19
CA ALA A 7 -18.56 -6.93 1.55
C ALA A 7 -17.52 -6.34 0.59
N HIS A 8 -17.77 -5.12 0.10
CA HIS A 8 -16.92 -4.41 -0.86
C HIS A 8 -16.45 -3.09 -0.27
N GLY A 9 -15.26 -2.65 -0.71
CA GLY A 9 -14.72 -1.35 -0.36
C GLY A 9 -14.53 -1.18 1.15
N ILE A 10 -14.92 -0.01 1.65
CA ILE A 10 -14.74 0.34 3.06
C ILE A 10 -15.43 -0.65 4.02
N ALA A 11 -16.57 -1.21 3.64
CA ALA A 11 -17.27 -2.18 4.48
C ALA A 11 -16.46 -3.46 4.69
N ALA A 12 -15.79 -3.96 3.66
CA ALA A 12 -14.89 -5.11 3.76
C ALA A 12 -13.71 -4.82 4.69
N VAL A 13 -13.12 -3.65 4.54
CA VAL A 13 -11.93 -3.25 5.28
C VAL A 13 -12.23 -3.02 6.76
N THR A 14 -13.30 -2.29 7.08
CA THR A 14 -13.68 -2.03 8.47
C THR A 14 -14.09 -3.32 9.20
N THR A 15 -14.81 -4.21 8.55
CA THR A 15 -15.14 -5.51 9.11
C THR A 15 -13.90 -6.32 9.47
N PHE A 16 -12.90 -6.32 8.59
CA PHE A 16 -11.63 -6.99 8.86
C PHE A 16 -10.88 -6.36 10.04
N LEU A 17 -10.72 -5.03 10.07
CA LEU A 17 -10.02 -4.33 11.15
C LEU A 17 -10.70 -4.52 12.50
N GLU A 18 -12.02 -4.50 12.54
CA GLU A 18 -12.80 -4.77 13.75
C GLU A 18 -12.60 -6.20 14.24
N SER A 19 -12.58 -7.18 13.34
CA SER A 19 -12.31 -8.58 13.70
C SER A 19 -10.91 -8.80 14.29
N GLU A 20 -9.95 -7.98 13.88
CA GLU A 20 -8.56 -8.03 14.36
C GLU A 20 -8.31 -7.11 15.58
N GLY A 21 -9.31 -6.36 16.02
CA GLY A 21 -9.18 -5.45 17.16
C GLY A 21 -8.29 -4.24 16.90
N ILE A 22 -8.18 -3.81 15.64
CA ILE A 22 -7.38 -2.65 15.23
C ILE A 22 -8.20 -1.38 15.28
N GLY A 23 -7.66 -0.34 15.94
CA GLY A 23 -8.24 1.00 15.95
C GLY A 23 -8.01 1.73 14.63
N TYR A 24 -9.04 2.41 14.15
CA TYR A 24 -8.98 3.18 12.91
C TYR A 24 -10.00 4.33 12.93
N GLU A 25 -9.79 5.30 12.05
CA GLU A 25 -10.75 6.35 11.73
C GLU A 25 -11.06 6.31 10.24
N VAL A 26 -12.34 6.32 9.88
CA VAL A 26 -12.78 6.43 8.49
C VAL A 26 -12.90 7.89 8.10
N LEU A 27 -12.26 8.26 7.00
CA LEU A 27 -12.32 9.58 6.39
C LEU A 27 -13.09 9.50 5.08
N GLU A 28 -14.25 10.12 5.03
CA GLU A 28 -15.05 10.23 3.81
C GLU A 28 -14.66 11.49 3.04
N HIS A 29 -14.49 11.37 1.73
CA HIS A 29 -14.11 12.47 0.85
C HIS A 29 -14.67 12.29 -0.56
N ARG A 30 -14.52 13.32 -1.39
CA ARG A 30 -14.83 13.21 -2.83
C ARG A 30 -13.95 12.15 -3.47
N PRO A 31 -14.41 11.50 -4.56
CA PRO A 31 -13.62 10.48 -5.24
C PRO A 31 -12.20 10.97 -5.57
N THR A 32 -11.22 10.16 -5.22
CA THR A 32 -9.80 10.39 -5.52
C THR A 32 -9.23 9.19 -6.26
N PHE A 33 -8.28 9.43 -7.17
CA PHE A 33 -7.71 8.39 -8.03
C PHE A 33 -6.18 8.30 -7.91
N SER A 34 -5.61 8.94 -6.89
CA SER A 34 -4.19 8.81 -6.57
C SER A 34 -3.97 8.98 -5.07
N ALA A 35 -2.92 8.34 -4.54
CA ALA A 35 -2.58 8.45 -3.11
C ALA A 35 -2.26 9.90 -2.69
N ALA A 36 -1.67 10.71 -3.57
CA ALA A 36 -1.42 12.11 -3.30
C ALA A 36 -2.70 12.94 -3.23
N ALA A 37 -3.68 12.67 -4.10
CA ALA A 37 -5.00 13.32 -4.06
C ALA A 37 -5.78 12.88 -2.82
N GLU A 38 -5.69 11.60 -2.45
CA GLU A 38 -6.29 11.04 -1.24
C GLU A 38 -5.71 11.71 0.02
N ALA A 39 -4.39 11.86 0.11
CA ALA A 39 -3.74 12.56 1.21
C ALA A 39 -4.31 13.97 1.39
N ARG A 40 -4.37 14.75 0.31
CA ARG A 40 -4.93 16.11 0.34
C ARG A 40 -6.39 16.14 0.76
N ALA A 41 -7.20 15.24 0.21
CA ALA A 41 -8.63 15.15 0.54
C ALA A 41 -8.87 14.76 2.02
N SER A 42 -7.94 14.03 2.62
CA SER A 42 -7.96 13.57 4.00
C SER A 42 -7.26 14.53 4.98
N GLY A 43 -6.73 15.65 4.50
CA GLY A 43 -5.99 16.61 5.32
C GLY A 43 -4.60 16.13 5.77
N ALA A 44 -4.04 15.14 5.11
CA ALA A 44 -2.71 14.62 5.37
C ALA A 44 -1.70 15.11 4.33
N GLU A 45 -0.43 15.13 4.71
CA GLU A 45 0.64 15.36 3.74
C GLU A 45 0.95 14.06 2.97
N PRO A 46 1.42 14.15 1.71
CA PRO A 46 1.73 12.96 0.91
C PRO A 46 2.75 12.00 1.56
N ARG A 47 3.65 12.50 2.41
CA ARG A 47 4.60 11.68 3.16
C ARG A 47 3.94 10.83 4.27
N GLU A 48 2.77 11.26 4.75
CA GLU A 48 1.96 10.59 5.78
C GLU A 48 0.91 9.65 5.19
N ALA A 49 0.76 9.66 3.86
CA ALA A 49 -0.15 8.79 3.16
C ALA A 49 0.59 7.56 2.63
N ALA A 50 0.04 6.40 2.88
CA ALA A 50 0.54 5.13 2.37
C ALA A 50 -0.05 4.86 0.99
N LYS A 51 0.82 4.59 0.03
CA LYS A 51 0.49 4.14 -1.32
C LYS A 51 0.72 2.65 -1.41
N THR A 52 -0.33 1.92 -1.68
CA THR A 52 -0.30 0.46 -1.81
C THR A 52 -0.11 0.07 -3.27
N LEU A 53 0.91 -0.73 -3.53
CA LEU A 53 1.24 -1.22 -4.87
C LEU A 53 1.19 -2.75 -4.88
N ALA A 54 0.32 -3.32 -5.69
CA ALA A 54 0.29 -4.75 -5.94
C ALA A 54 1.35 -5.10 -6.99
N LEU A 55 2.23 -6.03 -6.65
CA LEU A 55 3.28 -6.55 -7.51
C LEU A 55 2.94 -7.99 -7.89
N HIS A 56 3.31 -8.39 -9.08
CA HIS A 56 3.02 -9.72 -9.60
C HIS A 56 4.22 -10.30 -10.34
N ASP A 57 4.49 -11.56 -10.09
CA ASP A 57 5.41 -12.40 -10.86
C ASP A 57 4.87 -13.83 -10.97
N ARG A 58 5.68 -14.76 -11.44
CA ARG A 58 5.26 -16.17 -11.59
C ARG A 58 4.92 -16.86 -10.26
N ALA A 59 5.46 -16.35 -9.14
CA ALA A 59 5.18 -16.90 -7.81
C ALA A 59 3.88 -16.35 -7.19
N GLY A 60 3.27 -15.33 -7.82
CA GLY A 60 2.01 -14.74 -7.36
C GLY A 60 2.13 -13.26 -7.02
N TYR A 61 1.18 -12.78 -6.23
CA TYR A 61 1.10 -11.38 -5.82
C TYR A 61 1.92 -11.10 -4.58
N ARG A 62 2.45 -9.88 -4.53
CA ARG A 62 3.08 -9.27 -3.36
C ARG A 62 2.65 -7.84 -3.24
N MET A 63 2.68 -7.30 -2.05
CA MET A 63 2.29 -5.92 -1.76
C MET A 63 3.51 -5.11 -1.34
N ALA A 64 3.68 -3.94 -1.94
CA ALA A 64 4.63 -2.94 -1.48
C ALA A 64 3.86 -1.69 -1.02
N VAL A 65 4.18 -1.19 0.17
CA VAL A 65 3.56 -0.01 0.76
C VAL A 65 4.62 1.07 0.96
N ILE A 66 4.43 2.21 0.32
CA ILE A 66 5.39 3.33 0.34
C ILE A 66 4.67 4.65 0.63
N PRO A 67 5.39 5.70 1.06
CA PRO A 67 4.82 7.04 1.12
C PRO A 67 4.37 7.53 -0.25
N ALA A 68 3.20 8.17 -0.31
CA ALA A 68 2.65 8.70 -1.56
C ALA A 68 3.54 9.77 -2.23
N SER A 69 4.41 10.40 -1.45
CA SER A 69 5.40 11.39 -1.92
C SER A 69 6.59 10.78 -2.67
N HIS A 70 6.72 9.46 -2.70
CA HIS A 70 7.89 8.77 -3.24
C HIS A 70 7.51 7.80 -4.35
N ARG A 71 8.54 7.34 -5.06
CA ARG A 71 8.44 6.28 -6.07
C ARG A 71 9.09 5.00 -5.58
N LEU A 72 8.48 3.86 -5.92
CA LEU A 72 9.02 2.55 -5.62
C LEU A 72 10.29 2.29 -6.44
N ASN A 73 11.35 1.86 -5.78
CA ASN A 73 12.49 1.25 -6.43
C ASN A 73 12.21 -0.24 -6.65
N LEU A 74 11.67 -0.58 -7.81
CA LEU A 74 11.24 -1.94 -8.13
C LEU A 74 12.41 -2.93 -8.13
N HIS A 75 13.59 -2.51 -8.56
CA HIS A 75 14.79 -3.36 -8.56
C HIS A 75 15.18 -3.77 -7.14
N ARG A 76 15.27 -2.79 -6.24
CA ARG A 76 15.57 -3.07 -4.82
C ARG A 76 14.47 -3.91 -4.17
N THR A 77 13.21 -3.63 -4.45
CA THR A 77 12.09 -4.39 -3.92
C THR A 77 12.14 -5.84 -4.36
N ARG A 78 12.45 -6.10 -5.62
CA ARG A 78 12.64 -7.45 -6.16
C ARG A 78 13.73 -8.20 -5.40
N ASP A 79 14.88 -7.58 -5.18
CA ASP A 79 16.00 -8.20 -4.47
C ASP A 79 15.64 -8.50 -3.00
N LEU A 80 14.96 -7.57 -2.33
CA LEU A 80 14.50 -7.75 -0.95
C LEU A 80 13.44 -8.84 -0.79
N LEU A 81 12.62 -9.07 -1.80
CA LEU A 81 11.57 -10.08 -1.78
C LEU A 81 12.06 -11.45 -2.31
N ASP A 82 13.31 -11.56 -2.69
CA ASP A 82 13.84 -12.74 -3.40
C ASP A 82 12.97 -13.11 -4.61
N ALA A 83 12.44 -12.08 -5.27
CA ALA A 83 11.50 -12.24 -6.37
C ALA A 83 12.22 -12.47 -7.69
N THR A 84 11.49 -12.98 -8.67
CA THR A 84 12.04 -13.20 -10.01
C THR A 84 12.32 -11.88 -10.73
N SER A 85 13.15 -11.94 -11.77
CA SER A 85 13.42 -10.79 -12.63
C SER A 85 12.19 -10.24 -13.37
N HIS A 86 11.09 -10.99 -13.34
CA HIS A 86 9.81 -10.62 -13.97
C HIS A 86 8.82 -9.95 -13.02
N LEU A 87 9.25 -9.59 -11.79
CA LEU A 87 8.40 -8.83 -10.88
C LEU A 87 8.05 -7.48 -11.49
N ARG A 88 6.77 -7.19 -11.56
CA ARG A 88 6.19 -5.97 -12.12
C ARG A 88 4.99 -5.51 -11.31
N LEU A 89 4.51 -4.32 -11.57
CA LEU A 89 3.19 -3.90 -11.08
C LEU A 89 2.10 -4.79 -11.69
N ALA A 90 1.13 -5.18 -10.87
CA ALA A 90 -0.07 -5.84 -11.35
C ALA A 90 -0.84 -4.92 -12.29
N THR A 91 -1.47 -5.48 -13.31
CA THR A 91 -2.34 -4.72 -14.21
C THR A 91 -3.70 -4.46 -13.58
N GLU A 92 -4.40 -3.44 -14.05
CA GLU A 92 -5.78 -3.16 -13.60
C GLU A 92 -6.72 -4.35 -13.85
N GLU A 93 -6.55 -5.04 -14.98
CA GLU A 93 -7.31 -6.24 -15.33
C GLU A 93 -7.09 -7.37 -14.31
N GLU A 94 -5.83 -7.60 -13.91
CA GLU A 94 -5.49 -8.56 -12.86
C GLU A 94 -6.15 -8.19 -11.53
N LEU A 95 -6.09 -6.91 -11.15
CA LEU A 95 -6.68 -6.44 -9.90
C LEU A 95 -8.20 -6.57 -9.89
N LEU A 96 -8.87 -6.21 -10.97
CA LEU A 96 -10.32 -6.38 -11.12
C LEU A 96 -10.76 -7.84 -11.04
N ARG A 97 -9.99 -8.72 -11.66
CA ARG A 97 -10.29 -10.16 -11.69
C ARG A 97 -10.04 -10.84 -10.35
N ASP A 98 -8.91 -10.55 -9.72
CA ASP A 98 -8.40 -11.32 -8.60
C ASP A 98 -8.73 -10.69 -7.23
N PHE A 99 -9.00 -9.37 -7.20
CA PHE A 99 -9.37 -8.62 -5.98
C PHE A 99 -10.62 -7.76 -6.20
N PRO A 100 -11.76 -8.36 -6.59
CA PRO A 100 -12.97 -7.61 -6.93
C PRO A 100 -13.61 -6.89 -5.75
N MET A 101 -13.17 -7.17 -4.53
CA MET A 101 -13.66 -6.51 -3.32
C MET A 101 -13.17 -5.06 -3.16
N PHE A 102 -12.17 -4.65 -3.94
CA PHE A 102 -11.63 -3.30 -3.90
C PHE A 102 -11.74 -2.61 -5.26
N ASP A 103 -11.93 -1.30 -5.23
CA ASP A 103 -11.77 -0.49 -6.43
C ASP A 103 -10.30 -0.46 -6.85
N VAL A 104 -10.04 -0.46 -8.15
CA VAL A 104 -8.69 -0.38 -8.69
C VAL A 104 -8.02 0.92 -8.24
N GLY A 105 -6.85 0.81 -7.65
CA GLY A 105 -6.11 1.94 -7.08
C GLY A 105 -6.52 2.31 -5.65
N ALA A 106 -7.47 1.60 -5.04
CA ALA A 106 -7.93 1.85 -3.67
C ALA A 106 -7.68 0.66 -2.72
N MET A 107 -6.80 -0.25 -3.07
CA MET A 107 -6.41 -1.39 -2.24
C MET A 107 -5.79 -0.91 -0.93
N PRO A 108 -6.29 -1.38 0.23
CA PRO A 108 -5.69 -1.04 1.52
C PRO A 108 -4.36 -1.78 1.74
N PRO A 109 -3.46 -1.26 2.58
CA PRO A 109 -2.19 -1.91 2.90
C PRO A 109 -2.39 -3.02 3.95
N LEU A 110 -3.24 -3.97 3.66
CA LEU A 110 -3.65 -5.04 4.57
C LEU A 110 -3.49 -6.40 3.87
N GLY A 111 -2.24 -6.83 3.71
CA GLY A 111 -1.88 -8.08 3.04
C GLY A 111 -2.68 -9.30 3.50
N PRO A 112 -2.97 -9.49 4.81
CA PRO A 112 -3.78 -10.60 5.30
C PRO A 112 -5.18 -10.70 4.72
N MET A 113 -5.78 -9.60 4.27
CA MET A 113 -7.08 -9.64 3.57
C MET A 113 -7.01 -10.33 2.22
N MET A 114 -5.84 -10.35 1.60
CA MET A 114 -5.61 -10.84 0.24
C MET A 114 -4.62 -12.00 0.18
N PRO A 115 -4.34 -12.69 1.27
CA PRO A 115 -3.20 -13.55 1.61
C PRO A 115 -1.99 -13.40 0.68
N MET A 116 -1.34 -12.24 0.74
CA MET A 116 -0.13 -11.98 0.00
C MET A 116 0.98 -11.42 0.90
N PRO A 117 2.26 -11.75 0.64
CA PRO A 117 3.39 -11.16 1.35
C PRO A 117 3.42 -9.64 1.18
N GLU A 118 3.77 -8.94 2.25
CA GLU A 118 3.80 -7.49 2.30
C GLU A 118 5.19 -6.98 2.69
N ILE A 119 5.62 -5.93 2.04
CA ILE A 119 6.83 -5.16 2.39
C ILE A 119 6.47 -3.69 2.54
N VAL A 120 6.88 -3.07 3.62
CA VAL A 120 6.54 -1.69 3.99
C VAL A 120 7.80 -0.84 4.05
N ASP A 121 7.72 0.34 3.46
CA ASP A 121 8.80 1.31 3.54
C ASP A 121 8.93 1.86 4.98
N VAL A 122 10.16 1.86 5.48
CA VAL A 122 10.46 2.24 6.85
C VAL A 122 10.04 3.66 7.20
N HIS A 123 10.00 4.59 6.23
CA HIS A 123 9.64 5.99 6.49
C HIS A 123 8.18 6.16 6.94
N LEU A 124 7.27 5.26 6.55
CA LEU A 124 5.90 5.28 7.05
C LEU A 124 5.81 5.04 8.56
N LEU A 125 6.77 4.31 9.13
CA LEU A 125 6.77 3.96 10.55
C LEU A 125 7.26 5.11 11.45
N TYR A 126 7.78 6.19 10.89
CA TYR A 126 8.20 7.36 11.65
C TYR A 126 7.05 8.31 12.00
N HIS A 127 5.87 8.11 11.43
CA HIS A 127 4.68 8.89 11.71
C HIS A 127 3.88 8.27 12.86
N GLU A 128 3.21 9.10 13.63
CA GLU A 128 2.27 8.62 14.66
C GLU A 128 1.03 7.99 14.05
N GLN A 129 0.58 8.56 12.94
CA GLN A 129 -0.53 8.07 12.15
C GLN A 129 -0.25 8.18 10.67
N ILE A 130 -0.82 7.27 9.89
CA ILE A 130 -0.80 7.30 8.43
C ILE A 130 -2.22 7.26 7.90
N VAL A 131 -2.39 7.82 6.70
CA VAL A 131 -3.62 7.71 5.92
C VAL A 131 -3.39 6.70 4.81
N CYS A 132 -4.35 5.84 4.56
CA CYS A 132 -4.28 4.86 3.47
C CYS A 132 -5.65 4.65 2.83
N ALA A 133 -5.67 4.00 1.67
CA ALA A 133 -6.91 3.69 0.97
C ALA A 133 -7.82 2.77 1.80
N GLY A 134 -9.11 3.05 1.76
CA GLY A 134 -10.15 2.31 2.46
C GLY A 134 -10.88 1.25 1.62
N GLY A 135 -10.35 0.90 0.46
CA GLY A 135 -10.94 -0.11 -0.41
C GLY A 135 -11.82 0.45 -1.53
N ASP A 136 -12.16 1.71 -1.50
CA ASP A 136 -12.85 2.44 -2.55
C ASP A 136 -12.32 3.88 -2.68
N HIS A 137 -12.76 4.59 -3.71
CA HIS A 137 -12.24 5.93 -4.01
C HIS A 137 -12.81 7.06 -3.15
N LYS A 138 -13.74 6.80 -2.25
CA LYS A 138 -14.42 7.79 -1.42
C LYS A 138 -14.04 7.74 0.06
N HIS A 139 -13.33 6.69 0.46
CA HIS A 139 -12.98 6.46 1.85
C HIS A 139 -11.48 6.21 2.00
N SER A 140 -10.91 6.87 2.98
CA SER A 140 -9.56 6.60 3.48
C SER A 140 -9.63 6.16 4.92
N LEU A 141 -8.58 5.53 5.38
CA LEU A 141 -8.39 5.15 6.77
C LEU A 141 -7.24 5.93 7.35
N ARG A 142 -7.41 6.37 8.60
CA ARG A 142 -6.30 6.83 9.44
C ARG A 142 -6.05 5.78 10.51
N LEU A 143 -4.82 5.33 10.62
CA LEU A 143 -4.42 4.31 11.60
C LEU A 143 -2.97 4.49 12.04
N ASP A 144 -2.63 3.85 13.15
CA ASP A 144 -1.26 3.79 13.65
C ASP A 144 -0.45 2.79 12.78
N PRO A 145 0.66 3.19 12.18
CA PRO A 145 1.48 2.30 11.36
C PRO A 145 2.06 1.11 12.16
N ARG A 146 2.17 1.22 13.48
CA ARG A 146 2.60 0.10 14.33
C ARG A 146 1.55 -1.00 14.39
N ASP A 147 0.27 -0.64 14.33
CA ASP A 147 -0.81 -1.62 14.22
C ASP A 147 -0.75 -2.37 12.90
N LEU A 148 -0.40 -1.70 11.82
CA LEU A 148 -0.18 -2.31 10.52
C LEU A 148 0.96 -3.33 10.57
N VAL A 149 2.09 -2.98 11.18
CA VAL A 149 3.22 -3.90 11.38
C VAL A 149 2.81 -5.12 12.21
N ARG A 150 2.09 -4.90 13.30
CA ARG A 150 1.63 -5.98 14.17
C ARG A 150 0.65 -6.92 13.47
N LEU A 151 -0.27 -6.37 12.68
CA LEU A 151 -1.31 -7.14 11.98
C LEU A 151 -0.77 -7.88 10.77
N CYS A 152 0.02 -7.20 9.94
CA CYS A 152 0.46 -7.71 8.65
C CYS A 152 1.80 -8.46 8.73
N GLU A 153 2.57 -8.25 9.81
CA GLU A 153 3.94 -8.79 9.94
C GLU A 153 4.79 -8.60 8.68
N PRO A 154 4.83 -7.38 8.13
CA PRO A 154 5.49 -7.13 6.86
C PRO A 154 7.01 -7.17 7.02
N ARG A 155 7.69 -7.40 5.93
CA ARG A 155 9.10 -7.02 5.86
C ARG A 155 9.20 -5.49 5.85
N VAL A 156 10.11 -4.91 6.63
CA VAL A 156 10.32 -3.47 6.68
C VAL A 156 11.69 -3.14 6.10
N ALA A 157 11.73 -2.24 5.13
CA ALA A 157 12.97 -1.82 4.47
C ALA A 157 12.80 -0.46 3.79
N SER A 158 13.89 0.11 3.30
CA SER A 158 13.85 1.30 2.44
C SER A 158 13.56 0.88 1.00
N LEU A 159 12.41 1.26 0.47
CA LEU A 159 11.90 0.81 -0.83
C LEU A 159 11.91 1.88 -1.90
N CYS A 160 12.07 3.15 -1.52
CA CYS A 160 11.87 4.26 -2.42
C CYS A 160 13.12 4.62 -3.21
N GLU A 161 12.90 5.19 -4.40
CA GLU A 161 13.98 5.84 -5.14
C GLU A 161 14.49 7.03 -4.33
N SER A 162 15.80 7.34 -4.47
CA SER A 162 16.39 8.53 -3.86
C SER A 162 15.73 9.77 -4.44
N SER A 163 15.31 10.70 -3.57
CA SER A 163 14.70 11.98 -3.96
C SER A 163 15.65 12.88 -4.75
N ASP A 164 16.97 12.66 -4.62
CA ASP A 164 17.97 13.28 -5.46
C ASP A 164 18.10 12.46 -6.74
N GLY A 165 17.57 12.96 -7.84
CA GLY A 165 17.80 12.44 -9.19
C GLY A 165 19.27 12.48 -9.65
N ARG A 166 20.19 12.53 -8.71
CA ARG A 166 21.64 12.38 -8.87
C ARG A 166 22.01 10.98 -8.41
N SER A 167 22.21 10.12 -9.37
CA SER A 167 22.88 8.85 -9.18
C SER A 167 24.11 9.05 -8.28
N ARG A 168 24.17 8.34 -7.14
CA ARG A 168 25.34 8.28 -6.27
C ARG A 168 26.61 7.78 -6.98
N PHE A 169 26.52 7.47 -8.27
CA PHE A 169 27.65 7.06 -9.12
C PHE A 169 28.46 8.23 -9.68
N ARG A 170 28.10 9.50 -9.39
CA ARG A 170 28.90 10.66 -9.86
C ARG A 170 30.06 11.05 -8.95
N ASP A 171 30.13 10.51 -7.75
CA ASP A 171 31.15 10.88 -6.76
C ASP A 171 32.19 9.77 -6.50
N LEU A 172 32.32 8.80 -7.38
CA LEU A 172 33.48 7.92 -7.37
C LEU A 172 34.64 8.66 -8.06
N PRO A 173 35.77 8.86 -7.37
CA PRO A 173 36.94 9.45 -8.01
C PRO A 173 37.34 8.56 -9.20
N ARG A 174 37.51 9.18 -10.33
CA ARG A 174 38.10 8.51 -11.50
C ARG A 174 39.56 8.19 -11.15
N ILE A 175 39.84 6.92 -11.08
CA ILE A 175 41.21 6.41 -11.03
C ILE A 175 41.81 6.56 -12.42
#